data_1e5dba7b313f600b8d89faf91ed74ff0
#
_entry.id   1e5dba7b313f600b8d89faf91ed74ff0
#
_cell.length_a   1.000
_cell.length_b   1.000
_cell.length_c   1.000
_cell.angle_alpha   90.00
_cell.angle_beta   90.00
_cell.angle_gamma   90.00
#
_symmetry.space_group_name_H-M   'P 1'
#
loop_
_entity.id
_entity.type
_entity.pdbx_description
1 polymer ?
#
loop_
_entity_poly.entity_id
_entity_poly.type
_entity_poly.pdbx_seq_one_letter_code
_entity_poly.pdbx_strand_id
1 'polypeptide(L)'
;MPTRLLLGGLLVLLPLGPAALAQPGSTIALPEPQGQTLLLQSVDRADYGPLAEQFLTQANLAYCGVASMVMVLNSLAVPAPAVAGYGSYRFWTQENVFELAATRAVISPELVARQGMTLQELRALLASHGLQARAIHGDRLSLAQLRLLVRSNLARADDRLLVNYFRPSLGQAGGGHISPLAAYNASTDRVLILDVARYRYPSVWVPLADLWQAIRTPDSTSGRSRGVVVVRRN
;
A
#
# COMPACT_ATOMS: atom_id res chain seq x y z
N MET A 1 -9.57 55.90 48.48
CA MET A 1 -8.64 55.58 47.39
C MET A 1 -8.45 54.03 47.37
N PRO A 2 -8.95 53.29 46.39
CA PRO A 2 -8.74 51.82 46.34
C PRO A 2 -7.50 51.52 45.51
N THR A 3 -6.59 50.73 46.09
CA THR A 3 -5.37 50.25 45.53
C THR A 3 -5.67 49.11 44.51
N ARG A 4 -5.31 49.26 43.24
CA ARG A 4 -5.44 48.24 42.20
C ARG A 4 -4.24 47.30 42.30
N LEU A 5 -4.50 46.00 42.63
CA LEU A 5 -3.54 44.91 42.43
C LEU A 5 -3.50 44.56 40.94
N LEU A 6 -2.32 44.67 40.32
CA LEU A 6 -2.01 44.15 39.00
C LEU A 6 -1.54 42.65 39.17
N LEU A 7 -2.37 41.71 38.73
CA LEU A 7 -1.94 40.32 38.56
C LEU A 7 -1.14 40.21 37.24
N GLY A 8 0.18 40.10 37.36
CA GLY A 8 1.05 39.75 36.24
C GLY A 8 0.94 38.23 35.93
N GLY A 9 0.28 37.90 34.84
CA GLY A 9 0.26 36.51 34.35
C GLY A 9 1.62 36.14 33.77
N LEU A 10 2.31 35.17 34.40
CA LEU A 10 3.56 34.59 33.92
C LEU A 10 3.22 33.60 32.80
N LEU A 11 3.49 33.95 31.55
CA LEU A 11 3.34 33.07 30.38
C LEU A 11 4.52 32.07 30.38
N VAL A 12 4.30 30.86 30.84
CA VAL A 12 5.30 29.78 30.77
C VAL A 12 5.33 29.23 29.34
N LEU A 13 6.32 29.66 28.56
CA LEU A 13 6.67 29.05 27.28
C LEU A 13 7.33 27.68 27.54
N LEU A 14 6.59 26.61 27.33
CA LEU A 14 7.16 25.26 27.31
C LEU A 14 8.07 25.15 26.09
N PRO A 15 9.33 24.69 26.21
CA PRO A 15 10.19 24.46 25.06
C PRO A 15 9.61 23.32 24.24
N LEU A 16 9.33 23.59 22.96
CA LEU A 16 9.12 22.55 21.97
C LEU A 16 10.44 21.77 21.87
N GLY A 17 10.44 20.55 22.43
CA GLY A 17 11.58 19.64 22.28
C GLY A 17 11.85 19.37 20.78
N PRO A 18 13.11 19.10 20.40
CA PRO A 18 13.43 18.80 19.02
C PRO A 18 12.63 17.57 18.57
N ALA A 19 11.89 17.72 17.45
CA ALA A 19 11.23 16.58 16.81
C ALA A 19 12.31 15.50 16.55
N ALA A 20 12.16 14.33 17.15
CA ALA A 20 13.07 13.23 16.95
C ALA A 20 13.07 12.88 15.45
N LEU A 21 14.18 13.18 14.76
CA LEU A 21 14.38 12.76 13.38
C LEU A 21 14.39 11.24 13.36
N ALA A 22 13.50 10.65 12.54
CA ALA A 22 13.46 9.20 12.37
C ALA A 22 14.84 8.70 11.92
N GLN A 23 15.33 7.66 12.60
CA GLN A 23 16.58 6.99 12.22
C GLN A 23 16.46 6.48 10.77
N PRO A 24 17.51 6.66 9.92
CA PRO A 24 17.52 6.04 8.60
C PRO A 24 17.29 4.53 8.74
N GLY A 25 16.36 3.96 7.96
CA GLY A 25 16.05 2.54 7.97
C GLY A 25 14.89 2.10 8.90
N SER A 26 14.34 2.96 9.77
CA SER A 26 13.17 2.60 10.60
C SER A 26 11.84 2.79 9.88
N THR A 27 10.93 1.84 10.02
CA THR A 27 9.53 2.01 9.63
C THR A 27 8.80 2.91 10.63
N ILE A 28 7.82 3.70 10.15
CA ILE A 28 6.97 4.54 11.00
C ILE A 28 5.53 4.09 10.78
N ALA A 29 4.85 3.67 11.85
CA ALA A 29 3.47 3.23 11.73
C ALA A 29 2.53 4.41 11.39
N LEU A 30 1.61 4.18 10.46
CA LEU A 30 0.65 5.23 10.06
C LEU A 30 -0.18 5.78 11.24
N PRO A 31 -0.66 4.97 12.22
CA PRO A 31 -1.45 5.51 13.34
C PRO A 31 -0.63 6.30 14.37
N GLU A 32 0.70 6.27 14.31
CA GLU A 32 1.54 7.09 15.19
C GLU A 32 1.49 8.58 14.80
N PRO A 33 1.68 9.53 15.76
CA PRO A 33 1.65 10.97 15.47
C PRO A 33 2.59 11.37 14.32
N GLN A 34 3.79 10.78 14.26
CA GLN A 34 4.73 11.02 13.17
C GLN A 34 4.21 10.47 11.83
N GLY A 35 3.57 9.29 11.82
CA GLY A 35 2.96 8.70 10.63
C GLY A 35 1.82 9.54 10.07
N GLN A 36 0.98 10.09 10.95
CA GLN A 36 -0.09 11.02 10.57
C GLN A 36 0.49 12.35 10.03
N THR A 37 1.53 12.88 10.65
CA THR A 37 2.21 14.09 10.16
C THR A 37 2.77 13.89 8.76
N LEU A 38 3.42 12.74 8.49
CA LEU A 38 3.91 12.42 7.14
C LEU A 38 2.78 12.40 6.11
N LEU A 39 1.62 11.83 6.45
CA LEU A 39 0.47 11.80 5.55
C LEU A 39 -0.07 13.20 5.25
N LEU A 40 -0.23 14.04 6.27
CA LEU A 40 -0.74 15.40 6.10
C LEU A 40 0.21 16.27 5.27
N GLN A 41 1.51 16.07 5.40
CA GLN A 41 2.54 16.80 4.66
C GLN A 41 2.80 16.26 3.25
N SER A 42 2.27 15.07 2.91
CA SER A 42 2.45 14.47 1.60
C SER A 42 1.57 15.15 0.56
N VAL A 43 2.17 15.56 -0.57
CA VAL A 43 1.45 16.09 -1.74
C VAL A 43 1.03 14.92 -2.65
N ASP A 44 1.92 13.96 -2.88
CA ASP A 44 1.70 12.79 -3.72
C ASP A 44 0.93 11.72 -2.91
N ARG A 45 -0.40 11.86 -2.79
CA ARG A 45 -1.30 11.00 -1.99
C ARG A 45 -2.71 10.81 -2.59
N ALA A 46 -2.83 10.96 -3.90
CA ALA A 46 -4.12 10.86 -4.58
C ALA A 46 -4.78 9.49 -4.38
N ASP A 47 -3.99 8.43 -4.19
CA ASP A 47 -4.46 7.06 -3.97
C ASP A 47 -4.92 6.80 -2.54
N TYR A 48 -4.48 7.59 -1.55
CA TYR A 48 -4.74 7.29 -0.14
C TYR A 48 -6.24 7.23 0.18
N GLY A 49 -7.00 8.26 -0.15
CA GLY A 49 -8.44 8.30 0.13
C GLY A 49 -9.20 7.12 -0.46
N PRO A 50 -9.13 6.93 -1.80
CA PRO A 50 -9.82 5.82 -2.46
C PRO A 50 -9.42 4.43 -1.95
N LEU A 51 -8.13 4.19 -1.67
CA LEU A 51 -7.68 2.90 -1.14
C LEU A 51 -8.02 2.70 0.34
N ALA A 52 -7.97 3.77 1.15
CA ALA A 52 -8.33 3.70 2.57
C ALA A 52 -9.81 3.39 2.77
N GLU A 53 -10.70 3.92 1.92
CA GLU A 53 -12.13 3.60 1.92
C GLU A 53 -12.38 2.12 1.61
N GLN A 54 -11.52 1.49 0.80
CA GLN A 54 -11.62 0.09 0.42
C GLN A 54 -10.67 -0.82 1.22
N PHE A 55 -10.09 -0.33 2.33
CA PHE A 55 -9.07 -1.05 3.09
C PHE A 55 -9.65 -2.25 3.83
N LEU A 56 -9.18 -3.45 3.50
CA LEU A 56 -9.65 -4.70 4.06
C LEU A 56 -8.50 -5.59 4.54
N THR A 57 -8.82 -6.58 5.39
CA THR A 57 -7.86 -7.58 5.85
C THR A 57 -7.86 -8.77 4.89
N GLN A 58 -6.68 -9.29 4.53
CA GLN A 58 -6.58 -10.53 3.75
C GLN A 58 -7.28 -11.70 4.45
N ALA A 59 -8.03 -12.50 3.70
CA ALA A 59 -8.89 -13.56 4.23
C ALA A 59 -8.12 -14.75 4.84
N ASN A 60 -6.89 -14.99 4.40
CA ASN A 60 -5.98 -16.00 4.95
C ASN A 60 -4.51 -15.55 4.78
N LEU A 61 -3.56 -16.34 5.28
CA LEU A 61 -2.13 -15.99 5.34
C LEU A 61 -1.45 -15.78 3.96
N ALA A 62 -2.07 -16.26 2.86
CA ALA A 62 -1.53 -16.18 1.51
C ALA A 62 -2.28 -15.21 0.58
N TYR A 63 -3.40 -14.61 1.04
CA TYR A 63 -4.29 -13.77 0.21
C TYR A 63 -3.89 -12.29 0.14
N CYS A 64 -2.66 -11.93 0.46
CA CYS A 64 -2.22 -10.53 0.40
C CYS A 64 -2.43 -9.92 -1.00
N GLY A 65 -2.11 -10.64 -2.06
CA GLY A 65 -2.34 -10.20 -3.44
C GLY A 65 -3.82 -10.09 -3.79
N VAL A 66 -4.67 -11.02 -3.32
CA VAL A 66 -6.13 -11.00 -3.55
C VAL A 66 -6.76 -9.79 -2.84
N ALA A 67 -6.44 -9.60 -1.56
CA ALA A 67 -6.95 -8.45 -0.81
C ALA A 67 -6.52 -7.11 -1.44
N SER A 68 -5.25 -7.00 -1.85
CA SER A 68 -4.72 -5.82 -2.53
C SER A 68 -5.41 -5.57 -3.87
N MET A 69 -5.68 -6.64 -4.64
CA MET A 69 -6.42 -6.56 -5.90
C MET A 69 -7.84 -6.06 -5.69
N VAL A 70 -8.57 -6.59 -4.70
CA VAL A 70 -9.93 -6.15 -4.36
C VAL A 70 -9.97 -4.66 -4.01
N MET A 71 -9.03 -4.18 -3.20
CA MET A 71 -8.90 -2.75 -2.90
C MET A 71 -8.72 -1.93 -4.17
N VAL A 72 -7.87 -2.37 -5.10
CA VAL A 72 -7.64 -1.68 -6.38
C VAL A 72 -8.90 -1.68 -7.25
N LEU A 73 -9.56 -2.84 -7.42
CA LEU A 73 -10.77 -2.96 -8.25
C LEU A 73 -11.89 -2.04 -7.75
N ASN A 74 -12.16 -2.03 -6.44
CA ASN A 74 -13.19 -1.19 -5.84
C ASN A 74 -12.80 0.29 -5.87
N SER A 75 -11.54 0.64 -5.55
CA SER A 75 -11.08 2.03 -5.56
C SER A 75 -11.02 2.66 -6.96
N LEU A 76 -10.95 1.85 -8.01
CA LEU A 76 -11.04 2.28 -9.40
C LEU A 76 -12.46 2.13 -9.96
N ALA A 77 -13.46 1.77 -9.14
CA ALA A 77 -14.85 1.55 -9.54
C ALA A 77 -14.97 0.62 -10.75
N VAL A 78 -14.23 -0.49 -10.75
CA VAL A 78 -14.36 -1.53 -11.78
C VAL A 78 -15.72 -2.21 -11.64
N PRO A 79 -16.51 -2.35 -12.72
CA PRO A 79 -17.81 -2.99 -12.65
C PRO A 79 -17.75 -4.36 -11.99
N ALA A 80 -18.55 -4.55 -10.94
CA ALA A 80 -18.56 -5.76 -10.11
C ALA A 80 -19.91 -6.50 -10.19
N PRO A 81 -19.95 -7.81 -9.87
CA PRO A 81 -21.19 -8.54 -9.71
C PRO A 81 -21.98 -8.06 -8.48
N ALA A 82 -23.28 -8.42 -8.40
CA ALA A 82 -24.04 -8.27 -7.18
C ALA A 82 -23.49 -9.23 -6.10
N VAL A 83 -23.51 -8.77 -4.84
CA VAL A 83 -23.00 -9.58 -3.72
C VAL A 83 -24.16 -10.19 -2.95
N ALA A 84 -24.14 -11.50 -2.74
CA ALA A 84 -25.16 -12.20 -1.98
C ALA A 84 -25.33 -11.59 -0.58
N GLY A 85 -26.59 -11.34 -0.18
CA GLY A 85 -26.91 -10.69 1.10
C GLY A 85 -26.88 -9.16 1.09
N TYR A 86 -26.46 -8.52 -0.02
CA TYR A 86 -26.37 -7.06 -0.16
C TYR A 86 -27.39 -6.48 -1.18
N GLY A 87 -28.44 -7.25 -1.53
CA GLY A 87 -29.50 -6.79 -2.46
C GLY A 87 -28.93 -6.47 -3.85
N SER A 88 -29.12 -5.24 -4.33
CA SER A 88 -28.62 -4.78 -5.62
C SER A 88 -27.20 -4.20 -5.60
N TYR A 89 -26.58 -4.09 -4.43
CA TYR A 89 -25.24 -3.51 -4.31
C TYR A 89 -24.17 -4.40 -4.93
N ARG A 90 -23.20 -3.77 -5.58
CA ARG A 90 -22.17 -4.40 -6.40
C ARG A 90 -20.80 -3.96 -5.95
N PHE A 91 -19.96 -4.90 -5.57
CA PHE A 91 -18.55 -4.65 -5.23
C PHE A 91 -17.75 -5.94 -5.32
N TRP A 92 -16.44 -5.81 -5.48
CA TRP A 92 -15.53 -6.96 -5.48
C TRP A 92 -15.23 -7.40 -4.05
N THR A 93 -15.22 -8.71 -3.84
CA THR A 93 -14.80 -9.39 -2.60
C THR A 93 -13.67 -10.36 -2.89
N GLN A 94 -13.01 -10.86 -1.84
CA GLN A 94 -11.93 -11.84 -2.01
C GLN A 94 -12.41 -13.21 -2.54
N GLU A 95 -13.72 -13.47 -2.47
CA GLU A 95 -14.37 -14.66 -3.02
C GLU A 95 -14.77 -14.44 -4.48
N ASN A 96 -15.54 -13.38 -4.78
CA ASN A 96 -16.15 -13.21 -6.10
C ASN A 96 -15.16 -12.76 -7.20
N VAL A 97 -13.95 -12.29 -6.85
CA VAL A 97 -12.91 -12.02 -7.85
C VAL A 97 -12.51 -13.26 -8.64
N PHE A 98 -12.75 -14.45 -8.12
CA PHE A 98 -12.50 -15.72 -8.81
C PHE A 98 -13.71 -16.29 -9.55
N GLU A 99 -14.85 -15.61 -9.60
CA GLU A 99 -16.00 -16.07 -10.39
C GLU A 99 -15.77 -15.98 -11.91
N LEU A 100 -14.93 -15.06 -12.34
CA LEU A 100 -14.56 -14.96 -13.75
C LEU A 100 -13.69 -16.14 -14.18
N ALA A 101 -14.10 -16.82 -15.27
CA ALA A 101 -13.32 -17.92 -15.84
C ALA A 101 -11.89 -17.48 -16.23
N ALA A 102 -11.75 -16.27 -16.77
CA ALA A 102 -10.45 -15.69 -17.12
C ALA A 102 -9.52 -15.51 -15.91
N THR A 103 -10.08 -15.20 -14.74
CA THR A 103 -9.30 -15.07 -13.48
C THR A 103 -8.83 -16.44 -13.01
N ARG A 104 -9.73 -17.44 -12.99
CA ARG A 104 -9.36 -18.82 -12.62
C ARG A 104 -8.36 -19.47 -13.59
N ALA A 105 -8.36 -19.06 -14.85
CA ALA A 105 -7.38 -19.54 -15.83
C ALA A 105 -5.96 -19.05 -15.56
N VAL A 106 -5.79 -17.93 -14.81
CA VAL A 106 -4.46 -17.46 -14.38
C VAL A 106 -3.92 -18.29 -13.24
N ILE A 107 -4.72 -18.45 -12.18
CA ILE A 107 -4.41 -19.22 -10.97
C ILE A 107 -5.70 -19.52 -10.22
N SER A 108 -5.83 -20.71 -9.65
CA SER A 108 -7.01 -21.06 -8.87
C SER A 108 -6.95 -20.47 -7.44
N PRO A 109 -8.11 -20.19 -6.82
CA PRO A 109 -8.15 -19.67 -5.44
C PRO A 109 -7.51 -20.64 -4.44
N GLU A 110 -7.62 -21.96 -4.64
CA GLU A 110 -7.01 -22.98 -3.79
C GLU A 110 -5.48 -22.95 -3.88
N LEU A 111 -4.92 -22.67 -5.07
CA LEU A 111 -3.49 -22.55 -5.25
C LEU A 111 -2.97 -21.28 -4.60
N VAL A 112 -3.67 -20.15 -4.76
CA VAL A 112 -3.34 -18.89 -4.07
C VAL A 112 -3.38 -19.08 -2.55
N ALA A 113 -4.39 -19.80 -2.01
CA ALA A 113 -4.52 -20.03 -0.58
C ALA A 113 -3.34 -20.83 0.02
N ARG A 114 -2.66 -21.64 -0.79
CA ARG A 114 -1.51 -22.44 -0.36
C ARG A 114 -0.17 -21.72 -0.47
N GLN A 115 0.04 -20.93 -1.54
CA GLN A 115 1.38 -20.40 -1.86
C GLN A 115 1.42 -18.90 -2.16
N GLY A 116 0.27 -18.22 -2.13
CA GLY A 116 0.18 -16.84 -2.60
C GLY A 116 0.24 -16.72 -4.11
N MET A 117 0.78 -15.62 -4.61
CA MET A 117 0.92 -15.37 -6.05
C MET A 117 2.21 -14.61 -6.37
N THR A 118 2.70 -14.82 -7.57
CA THR A 118 3.83 -14.09 -8.14
C THR A 118 3.42 -12.72 -8.65
N LEU A 119 4.41 -11.86 -8.95
CA LEU A 119 4.18 -10.54 -9.55
C LEU A 119 3.44 -10.63 -10.90
N GLN A 120 3.74 -11.66 -11.71
CA GLN A 120 3.12 -11.84 -13.03
C GLN A 120 1.69 -12.36 -12.93
N GLU A 121 1.40 -13.23 -11.98
CA GLU A 121 0.03 -13.70 -11.70
C GLU A 121 -0.83 -12.53 -11.20
N LEU A 122 -0.33 -11.68 -10.28
CA LEU A 122 -1.03 -10.47 -9.85
C LEU A 122 -1.37 -9.56 -11.04
N ARG A 123 -0.40 -9.29 -11.92
CA ARG A 123 -0.64 -8.52 -13.14
C ARG A 123 -1.72 -9.16 -14.03
N ALA A 124 -1.66 -10.47 -14.23
CA ALA A 124 -2.61 -11.18 -15.07
C ALA A 124 -4.02 -11.21 -14.47
N LEU A 125 -4.13 -11.36 -13.15
CA LEU A 125 -5.40 -11.27 -12.41
C LEU A 125 -6.05 -9.89 -12.56
N LEU A 126 -5.30 -8.80 -12.39
CA LEU A 126 -5.80 -7.44 -12.61
C LEU A 126 -6.26 -7.22 -14.07
N ALA A 127 -5.50 -7.74 -15.03
CA ALA A 127 -5.86 -7.65 -16.44
C ALA A 127 -7.13 -8.45 -16.79
N SER A 128 -7.40 -9.60 -16.13
CA SER A 128 -8.62 -10.38 -16.33
C SER A 128 -9.90 -9.65 -15.89
N HIS A 129 -9.76 -8.57 -15.08
CA HIS A 129 -10.84 -7.68 -14.68
C HIS A 129 -10.95 -6.41 -15.54
N GLY A 130 -10.32 -6.39 -16.71
CA GLY A 130 -10.42 -5.29 -17.66
C GLY A 130 -9.51 -4.10 -17.38
N LEU A 131 -8.54 -4.23 -16.47
CA LEU A 131 -7.57 -3.18 -16.17
C LEU A 131 -6.31 -3.29 -17.05
N GLN A 132 -5.71 -2.15 -17.36
CA GLN A 132 -4.35 -2.12 -17.88
C GLN A 132 -3.40 -2.35 -16.69
N ALA A 133 -2.67 -3.46 -16.68
CA ALA A 133 -1.74 -3.82 -15.64
C ALA A 133 -0.35 -4.11 -16.20
N ARG A 134 0.68 -3.43 -15.68
CA ARG A 134 2.08 -3.59 -16.09
C ARG A 134 2.96 -3.94 -14.90
N ALA A 135 3.50 -5.15 -14.91
CA ALA A 135 4.49 -5.59 -13.92
C ALA A 135 5.90 -5.10 -14.29
N ILE A 136 6.63 -4.60 -13.32
CA ILE A 136 8.03 -4.18 -13.45
C ILE A 136 8.81 -4.86 -12.32
N HIS A 137 9.73 -5.74 -12.69
CA HIS A 137 10.60 -6.42 -11.73
C HIS A 137 11.60 -5.46 -11.11
N GLY A 138 11.92 -5.65 -9.83
CA GLY A 138 12.77 -4.74 -9.06
C GLY A 138 14.21 -4.63 -9.57
N ASP A 139 14.74 -5.70 -10.19
CA ASP A 139 16.05 -5.72 -10.85
C ASP A 139 16.12 -4.83 -12.12
N ARG A 140 14.97 -4.42 -12.65
CA ARG A 140 14.84 -3.54 -13.81
C ARG A 140 14.64 -2.07 -13.45
N LEU A 141 14.69 -1.72 -12.16
CA LEU A 141 14.49 -0.37 -11.67
C LEU A 141 15.71 0.10 -10.88
N SER A 142 16.28 1.22 -11.26
CA SER A 142 17.13 1.99 -10.34
C SER A 142 16.27 2.67 -9.27
N LEU A 143 16.87 3.08 -8.16
CA LEU A 143 16.18 3.83 -7.11
C LEU A 143 15.55 5.13 -7.66
N ALA A 144 16.28 5.83 -8.54
CA ALA A 144 15.76 7.05 -9.17
C ALA A 144 14.53 6.79 -10.05
N GLN A 145 14.53 5.70 -10.82
CA GLN A 145 13.37 5.29 -11.63
C GLN A 145 12.18 4.88 -10.76
N LEU A 146 12.41 4.14 -9.67
CA LEU A 146 11.35 3.81 -8.71
C LEU A 146 10.76 5.08 -8.08
N ARG A 147 11.59 6.05 -7.69
CA ARG A 147 11.14 7.32 -7.11
C ARG A 147 10.25 8.10 -8.08
N LEU A 148 10.67 8.22 -9.34
CA LEU A 148 9.86 8.89 -10.38
C LEU A 148 8.53 8.16 -10.59
N LEU A 149 8.55 6.83 -10.66
CA LEU A 149 7.34 6.02 -10.82
C LEU A 149 6.37 6.21 -9.65
N VAL A 150 6.85 6.09 -8.40
CA VAL A 150 6.05 6.26 -7.19
C VAL A 150 5.41 7.65 -7.14
N ARG A 151 6.19 8.70 -7.36
CA ARG A 151 5.68 10.07 -7.35
C ARG A 151 4.66 10.33 -8.45
N SER A 152 4.97 9.94 -9.68
CA SER A 152 4.07 10.17 -10.81
C SER A 152 2.75 9.42 -10.70
N ASN A 153 2.76 8.23 -10.12
CA ASN A 153 1.55 7.44 -9.88
C ASN A 153 0.73 8.03 -8.71
N LEU A 154 1.34 8.22 -7.54
CA LEU A 154 0.65 8.68 -6.33
C LEU A 154 0.18 10.16 -6.39
N ALA A 155 0.62 10.92 -7.39
CA ALA A 155 0.10 12.26 -7.68
C ALA A 155 -1.20 12.22 -8.52
N ARG A 156 -1.65 11.05 -9.01
CA ARG A 156 -2.79 10.88 -9.92
C ARG A 156 -3.87 10.04 -9.26
N ALA A 157 -5.13 10.31 -9.62
CA ALA A 157 -6.30 9.60 -9.07
C ALA A 157 -6.79 8.44 -9.94
N ASP A 158 -6.27 8.29 -11.18
CA ASP A 158 -6.76 7.38 -12.21
C ASP A 158 -5.95 6.08 -12.35
N ASP A 159 -4.89 5.93 -11.57
CA ASP A 159 -4.06 4.73 -11.53
C ASP A 159 -3.80 4.28 -10.09
N ARG A 160 -3.22 3.11 -9.91
CA ARG A 160 -2.82 2.55 -8.61
C ARG A 160 -1.48 1.84 -8.74
N LEU A 161 -0.77 1.75 -7.62
CA LEU A 161 0.52 1.09 -7.55
C LEU A 161 0.50 0.00 -6.47
N LEU A 162 0.71 -1.25 -6.88
CA LEU A 162 0.89 -2.39 -5.99
C LEU A 162 2.36 -2.76 -5.89
N VAL A 163 2.81 -3.16 -4.71
CA VAL A 163 4.18 -3.61 -4.48
C VAL A 163 4.21 -5.05 -3.97
N ASN A 164 5.05 -5.88 -4.60
CA ASN A 164 5.48 -7.18 -4.07
C ASN A 164 6.89 -7.00 -3.51
N TYR A 165 7.04 -7.19 -2.19
CA TYR A 165 8.28 -6.94 -1.46
C TYR A 165 8.61 -8.06 -0.47
N PHE A 166 9.85 -8.13 -0.03
CA PHE A 166 10.31 -9.09 0.97
C PHE A 166 10.32 -8.43 2.35
N ARG A 167 9.47 -8.89 3.26
CA ARG A 167 9.28 -8.31 4.61
C ARG A 167 10.56 -8.17 5.43
N PRO A 168 11.48 -9.17 5.46
CA PRO A 168 12.72 -9.06 6.23
C PRO A 168 13.61 -7.88 5.81
N SER A 169 13.56 -7.44 4.55
CA SER A 169 14.29 -6.25 4.09
C SER A 169 13.78 -4.95 4.73
N LEU A 170 12.59 -4.97 5.33
CA LEU A 170 11.99 -3.86 6.05
C LEU A 170 12.00 -4.08 7.59
N GLY A 171 12.78 -5.06 8.07
CA GLY A 171 12.81 -5.41 9.50
C GLY A 171 11.55 -6.12 10.02
N GLN A 172 10.68 -6.60 9.12
CA GLN A 172 9.46 -7.30 9.46
C GLN A 172 9.65 -8.82 9.37
N ALA A 173 9.03 -9.58 10.27
CA ALA A 173 9.03 -11.04 10.19
C ALA A 173 8.09 -11.52 9.06
N GLY A 174 8.45 -12.63 8.40
CA GLY A 174 7.68 -13.26 7.33
C GLY A 174 8.47 -13.41 6.04
N GLY A 175 7.76 -13.63 4.93
CA GLY A 175 8.30 -13.81 3.60
C GLY A 175 7.93 -12.69 2.64
N GLY A 176 7.58 -13.07 1.40
CA GLY A 176 7.04 -12.17 0.40
C GLY A 176 5.67 -11.62 0.81
N HIS A 177 5.39 -10.38 0.40
CA HIS A 177 4.11 -9.74 0.66
C HIS A 177 3.70 -8.78 -0.45
N ILE A 178 2.41 -8.64 -0.66
CA ILE A 178 1.82 -7.73 -1.64
C ILE A 178 0.88 -6.78 -0.92
N SER A 179 1.03 -5.47 -1.20
CA SER A 179 0.13 -4.43 -0.67
C SER A 179 0.08 -3.22 -1.60
N PRO A 180 -0.97 -2.38 -1.54
CA PRO A 180 -1.00 -1.11 -2.25
C PRO A 180 -0.04 -0.08 -1.63
N LEU A 181 0.55 0.77 -2.49
CA LEU A 181 1.17 2.03 -2.09
C LEU A 181 0.12 3.14 -2.15
N ALA A 182 0.12 4.05 -1.17
CA ALA A 182 -0.97 5.00 -1.03
C ALA A 182 -0.56 6.47 -0.97
N ALA A 183 0.66 6.77 -0.53
CA ALA A 183 1.19 8.12 -0.44
C ALA A 183 2.71 8.12 -0.48
N TYR A 184 3.31 9.24 -0.92
CA TYR A 184 4.75 9.48 -0.88
C TYR A 184 5.06 10.82 -0.24
N ASN A 185 5.95 10.79 0.75
CA ASN A 185 6.45 11.99 1.42
C ASN A 185 7.83 12.34 0.87
N ALA A 186 7.88 13.43 0.08
CA ALA A 186 9.09 13.84 -0.62
C ALA A 186 10.17 14.38 0.32
N SER A 187 9.82 14.98 1.45
CA SER A 187 10.79 15.56 2.39
C SER A 187 11.60 14.51 3.14
N THR A 188 11.05 13.32 3.32
CA THR A 188 11.70 12.19 4.02
C THR A 188 12.03 11.02 3.10
N ASP A 189 11.70 11.10 1.80
CA ASP A 189 11.85 10.02 0.81
C ASP A 189 11.20 8.71 1.28
N ARG A 190 9.97 8.79 1.82
CA ARG A 190 9.20 7.66 2.35
C ARG A 190 7.94 7.43 1.57
N VAL A 191 7.57 6.16 1.45
CA VAL A 191 6.32 5.73 0.82
C VAL A 191 5.44 4.98 1.83
N LEU A 192 4.13 5.21 1.78
CA LEU A 192 3.14 4.55 2.63
C LEU A 192 2.68 3.25 1.99
N ILE A 193 2.84 2.15 2.71
CA ILE A 193 2.27 0.84 2.39
C ILE A 193 1.00 0.65 3.22
N LEU A 194 -0.14 0.39 2.57
CA LEU A 194 -1.37 -0.04 3.24
C LEU A 194 -1.33 -1.56 3.40
N ASP A 195 -0.78 -2.04 4.51
CA ASP A 195 -0.54 -3.46 4.75
C ASP A 195 -1.84 -4.24 4.99
N VAL A 196 -2.22 -5.11 4.06
CA VAL A 196 -3.44 -5.91 4.13
C VAL A 196 -3.38 -7.05 5.17
N ALA A 197 -2.20 -7.38 5.71
CA ALA A 197 -2.07 -8.27 6.86
C ALA A 197 -2.27 -7.50 8.19
N ARG A 198 -3.39 -6.78 8.30
CA ARG A 198 -3.73 -5.85 9.38
C ARG A 198 -3.68 -6.46 10.79
N TYR A 199 -3.88 -7.76 10.89
CA TYR A 199 -3.76 -8.51 12.15
C TYR A 199 -2.30 -8.65 12.61
N ARG A 200 -1.33 -8.37 11.73
CA ARG A 200 0.10 -8.56 12.01
C ARG A 200 0.88 -7.26 12.08
N TYR A 201 0.64 -6.35 11.13
CA TYR A 201 1.33 -5.08 11.03
C TYR A 201 0.34 -3.95 10.72
N PRO A 202 0.57 -2.75 11.28
CA PRO A 202 -0.13 -1.55 10.83
C PRO A 202 0.35 -1.17 9.42
N SER A 203 -0.39 -0.30 8.75
CA SER A 203 0.13 0.42 7.58
C SER A 203 1.36 1.23 7.98
N VAL A 204 2.40 1.26 7.15
CA VAL A 204 3.71 1.80 7.53
C VAL A 204 4.31 2.68 6.44
N TRP A 205 4.98 3.73 6.87
CA TRP A 205 5.90 4.51 6.07
C TRP A 205 7.27 3.82 6.09
N VAL A 206 7.80 3.57 4.90
CA VAL A 206 9.12 2.95 4.72
C VAL A 206 10.02 3.88 3.90
N PRO A 207 11.33 3.96 4.18
CA PRO A 207 12.26 4.64 3.28
C PRO A 207 12.18 4.00 1.88
N LEU A 208 12.12 4.83 0.84
CA LEU A 208 12.01 4.32 -0.53
C LEU A 208 13.23 3.48 -0.94
N ALA A 209 14.40 3.80 -0.41
CA ALA A 209 15.61 3.02 -0.63
C ALA A 209 15.50 1.59 -0.06
N ASP A 210 14.89 1.43 1.12
CA ASP A 210 14.68 0.12 1.74
C ASP A 210 13.64 -0.69 0.96
N LEU A 211 12.55 -0.04 0.52
CA LEU A 211 11.58 -0.68 -0.35
C LEU A 211 12.21 -1.11 -1.69
N TRP A 212 13.09 -0.29 -2.26
CA TRP A 212 13.82 -0.63 -3.47
C TRP A 212 14.67 -1.89 -3.30
N GLN A 213 15.37 -2.05 -2.17
CA GLN A 213 16.06 -3.29 -1.85
C GLN A 213 15.09 -4.46 -1.69
N ALA A 214 13.97 -4.25 -0.98
CA ALA A 214 12.98 -5.28 -0.73
C ALA A 214 12.31 -5.85 -2.00
N ILE A 215 12.07 -5.02 -3.02
CA ILE A 215 11.50 -5.45 -4.31
C ILE A 215 12.52 -6.12 -5.24
N ARG A 216 13.81 -5.98 -4.99
CA ARG A 216 14.87 -6.62 -5.77
C ARG A 216 15.19 -8.03 -5.32
N THR A 217 14.70 -8.43 -4.16
CA THR A 217 14.87 -9.80 -3.65
C THR A 217 14.18 -10.81 -4.56
N PRO A 218 14.76 -12.02 -4.71
CA PRO A 218 14.14 -13.08 -5.50
C PRO A 218 12.84 -13.57 -4.84
N ASP A 219 11.86 -13.87 -5.66
CA ASP A 219 10.67 -14.60 -5.28
C ASP A 219 10.92 -16.09 -5.53
N SER A 220 10.84 -16.92 -4.49
CA SER A 220 11.14 -18.34 -4.56
C SER A 220 10.22 -19.12 -5.51
N THR A 221 9.00 -18.65 -5.75
CA THR A 221 8.03 -19.31 -6.64
C THR A 221 8.37 -19.05 -8.11
N SER A 222 8.71 -17.81 -8.47
CA SER A 222 8.99 -17.44 -9.86
C SER A 222 10.49 -17.50 -10.23
N GLY A 223 11.39 -17.55 -9.25
CA GLY A 223 12.84 -17.42 -9.45
C GLY A 223 13.29 -16.02 -9.91
N ARG A 224 12.36 -15.06 -10.03
CA ARG A 224 12.62 -13.69 -10.49
C ARG A 224 12.59 -12.70 -9.32
N SER A 225 13.10 -11.50 -9.53
CA SER A 225 12.93 -10.45 -8.52
C SER A 225 11.45 -10.11 -8.35
N ARG A 226 11.09 -9.70 -7.13
CA ARG A 226 9.79 -9.07 -6.82
C ARG A 226 9.67 -7.77 -7.62
N GLY A 227 8.78 -6.87 -7.27
CA GLY A 227 8.63 -5.64 -8.03
C GLY A 227 7.35 -4.90 -7.76
N VAL A 228 6.90 -4.16 -8.75
CA VAL A 228 5.67 -3.36 -8.68
C VAL A 228 4.74 -3.67 -9.84
N VAL A 229 3.43 -3.48 -9.62
CA VAL A 229 2.41 -3.49 -10.68
C VAL A 229 1.76 -2.13 -10.76
N VAL A 230 1.91 -1.46 -11.88
CA VAL A 230 1.18 -0.22 -12.21
C VAL A 230 -0.15 -0.62 -12.83
N VAL A 231 -1.24 -0.07 -12.32
CA VAL A 231 -2.61 -0.41 -12.72
C VAL A 231 -3.39 0.85 -13.04
N ARG A 232 -4.14 0.83 -14.15
CA ARG A 232 -5.07 1.92 -14.51
C ARG A 232 -6.31 1.37 -15.20
N ARG A 233 -7.39 2.15 -15.19
CA ARG A 233 -8.56 1.87 -16.03
C ARG A 233 -8.21 2.05 -17.52
N ASN A 234 -8.91 1.27 -18.38
CA ASN A 234 -8.93 1.49 -19.83
C ASN A 234 -9.66 2.80 -20.18
#